data_f3fbba212067883a9709bc3d8eb41a74
#
_entry.id   f3fbba212067883a9709bc3d8eb41a74
#
_cell.length_a   1.000
_cell.length_b   1.000
_cell.length_c   1.000
_cell.angle_alpha   90.00
_cell.angle_beta   90.00
_cell.angle_gamma   90.00
#
_symmetry.space_group_name_H-M   'P 1'
#
loop_
_entity.id
_entity.type
_entity.pdbx_description
1 polymer ?
#
loop_
_entity_poly.entity_id
_entity_poly.type
_entity_poly.pdbx_seq_one_letter_code
_entity_poly.pdbx_strand_id
1 'polypeptide(L)'
;LKLSAGFVGFDGTENKRTLIAMDAVKKAAGIEGDINVLLRQPHGRAISILGKLSRMCGVKAYVSDEGDKAKWESFGFKIEGGFNDFFEASDFVMIGSPGGQETPYVEAGLANDCYVSLMGGAKRPKIMAELEEKGVEISDELKADFEREFFFGLENYEMFASAKPKVIQCTSCNTTGICRASLAARPLGLKMIMGNIDRRHGDPHTVVKASPSAIDIGKGVGHQGTDAGTVFEEVTYSIRASKAPTTVPHTSFLEFVFEGDVTTEDFVKSLANTREVVVMPYEDTGGRAHEWTSEILEAFLSGFERPISPEVYELIVSDSIIPVKLGDHTIMQVAMMVEQMSIAVPNHVESYLLCAGYPADKVHATVDEALNCVHGTWPDKLSN
;
A
#
# COMPACT_ATOMS: atom_id res chain seq x y z
N LEU A 1 17.95 -0.30 17.40
CA LEU A 1 16.76 -1.15 17.33
C LEU A 1 17.11 -2.43 16.58
N LYS A 2 16.40 -3.52 16.87
CA LYS A 2 16.59 -4.79 16.17
C LYS A 2 15.22 -5.39 15.86
N LEU A 3 14.96 -5.70 14.59
CA LEU A 3 13.73 -6.36 14.13
C LEU A 3 14.00 -7.06 12.79
N SER A 4 13.90 -8.39 12.74
CA SER A 4 14.00 -9.16 11.50
C SER A 4 12.65 -9.18 10.79
N ALA A 5 12.63 -8.95 9.48
CA ALA A 5 11.41 -8.91 8.68
C ALA A 5 11.28 -10.16 7.80
N GLY A 6 10.12 -10.83 7.87
CA GLY A 6 9.76 -11.96 7.03
C GLY A 6 8.74 -11.57 5.95
N PHE A 7 8.86 -12.14 4.74
CA PHE A 7 7.95 -11.89 3.63
C PHE A 7 7.35 -13.20 3.10
N VAL A 8 6.04 -13.34 3.24
CA VAL A 8 5.25 -14.40 2.58
C VAL A 8 4.74 -13.87 1.25
N GLY A 9 4.99 -14.59 0.14
CA GLY A 9 4.63 -14.13 -1.20
C GLY A 9 5.56 -13.01 -1.73
N PHE A 10 6.83 -13.11 -1.42
CA PHE A 10 7.89 -12.13 -1.76
C PHE A 10 7.94 -11.75 -3.25
N ASP A 11 7.53 -12.64 -4.13
CA ASP A 11 7.48 -12.45 -5.58
C ASP A 11 6.19 -11.75 -6.06
N GLY A 12 5.28 -11.42 -5.16
CA GLY A 12 4.13 -10.58 -5.40
C GLY A 12 4.52 -9.21 -5.94
N THR A 13 3.64 -8.59 -6.69
CA THR A 13 3.95 -7.35 -7.41
C THR A 13 4.30 -6.21 -6.46
N GLU A 14 3.56 -6.04 -5.38
CA GLU A 14 3.79 -5.05 -4.33
C GLU A 14 4.85 -5.51 -3.33
N ASN A 15 4.82 -6.78 -2.88
CA ASN A 15 5.71 -7.30 -1.85
C ASN A 15 7.20 -7.16 -2.18
N LYS A 16 7.60 -7.46 -3.43
CA LYS A 16 9.01 -7.30 -3.83
C LYS A 16 9.49 -5.85 -3.73
N ARG A 17 8.57 -4.89 -3.96
CA ARG A 17 8.85 -3.46 -3.84
C ARG A 17 8.94 -3.05 -2.38
N THR A 18 7.95 -3.46 -1.59
CA THR A 18 7.96 -3.23 -0.14
C THR A 18 9.20 -3.81 0.52
N LEU A 19 9.64 -5.01 0.11
CA LEU A 19 10.87 -5.62 0.64
C LEU A 19 12.10 -4.75 0.37
N ILE A 20 12.29 -4.25 -0.84
CA ILE A 20 13.44 -3.40 -1.19
C ILE A 20 13.34 -2.05 -0.47
N ALA A 21 12.15 -1.46 -0.43
CA ALA A 21 11.89 -0.23 0.30
C ALA A 21 12.16 -0.40 1.81
N MET A 22 11.74 -1.53 2.37
CA MET A 22 12.00 -1.88 3.78
C MET A 22 13.49 -2.00 4.08
N ASP A 23 14.28 -2.61 3.19
CA ASP A 23 15.74 -2.65 3.33
C ASP A 23 16.37 -1.26 3.35
N ALA A 24 15.90 -0.36 2.48
CA ALA A 24 16.35 1.04 2.43
C ALA A 24 15.99 1.79 3.73
N VAL A 25 14.72 1.72 4.13
CA VAL A 25 14.22 2.39 5.35
C VAL A 25 14.86 1.81 6.61
N LYS A 26 15.04 0.49 6.68
CA LYS A 26 15.75 -0.18 7.78
C LYS A 26 17.17 0.36 7.95
N LYS A 27 17.90 0.56 6.85
CA LYS A 27 19.23 1.15 6.85
C LYS A 27 19.22 2.61 7.30
N ALA A 28 18.31 3.42 6.78
CA ALA A 28 18.16 4.83 7.16
C ALA A 28 17.78 4.98 8.66
N ALA A 29 16.92 4.11 9.16
CA ALA A 29 16.50 4.10 10.56
C ALA A 29 17.53 3.47 11.52
N GLY A 30 18.62 2.88 11.03
CA GLY A 30 19.60 2.17 11.85
C GLY A 30 19.04 0.94 12.56
N ILE A 31 18.09 0.23 11.94
CA ILE A 31 17.49 -0.98 12.50
C ILE A 31 18.29 -2.20 12.04
N GLU A 32 18.78 -2.99 13.00
CA GLU A 32 19.43 -4.27 12.75
C GLU A 32 18.40 -5.39 12.57
N GLY A 33 18.81 -6.48 11.92
CA GLY A 33 17.99 -7.66 11.68
C GLY A 33 18.06 -8.14 10.23
N ASP A 34 17.60 -9.34 10.00
CA ASP A 34 17.61 -9.97 8.67
C ASP A 34 16.32 -9.64 7.89
N ILE A 35 16.39 -9.83 6.57
CA ILE A 35 15.22 -9.88 5.71
C ILE A 35 15.08 -11.32 5.23
N ASN A 36 13.98 -11.95 5.62
CA ASN A 36 13.68 -13.35 5.36
C ASN A 36 12.59 -13.47 4.29
N VAL A 37 12.68 -14.46 3.42
CA VAL A 37 11.65 -14.73 2.41
C VAL A 37 11.23 -16.19 2.48
N LEU A 38 9.91 -16.43 2.45
CA LEU A 38 9.34 -17.76 2.39
C LEU A 38 9.07 -18.16 0.94
N LEU A 39 9.77 -19.18 0.48
CA LEU A 39 9.72 -19.70 -0.88
C LEU A 39 8.66 -20.78 -0.99
N ARG A 40 7.87 -20.72 -2.06
CA ARG A 40 7.01 -21.81 -2.54
C ARG A 40 7.74 -22.58 -3.65
N GLN A 41 7.01 -23.42 -4.36
CA GLN A 41 7.54 -24.12 -5.53
C GLN A 41 8.24 -23.14 -6.50
N PRO A 42 9.48 -23.47 -6.94
CA PRO A 42 10.22 -22.60 -7.85
C PRO A 42 9.55 -22.47 -9.22
N HIS A 43 9.52 -21.26 -9.72
CA HIS A 43 9.10 -20.92 -11.08
C HIS A 43 9.94 -19.73 -11.60
N GLY A 44 9.99 -19.53 -12.91
CA GLY A 44 10.93 -18.60 -13.54
C GLY A 44 10.91 -17.18 -12.95
N ARG A 45 9.71 -16.64 -12.65
CA ARG A 45 9.58 -15.33 -12.02
C ARG A 45 10.16 -15.30 -10.60
N ALA A 46 9.81 -16.25 -9.76
CA ALA A 46 10.28 -16.32 -8.38
C ALA A 46 11.81 -16.48 -8.33
N ILE A 47 12.39 -17.32 -9.19
CA ILE A 47 13.83 -17.51 -9.31
C ILE A 47 14.52 -16.19 -9.69
N SER A 48 14.01 -15.48 -10.70
CA SER A 48 14.56 -14.21 -11.14
C SER A 48 14.49 -13.13 -10.04
N ILE A 49 13.35 -13.03 -9.37
CA ILE A 49 13.14 -12.05 -8.29
C ILE A 49 14.04 -12.37 -7.09
N LEU A 50 14.12 -13.64 -6.65
CA LEU A 50 14.99 -14.04 -5.55
C LEU A 50 16.46 -13.72 -5.87
N GLY A 51 16.91 -13.99 -7.09
CA GLY A 51 18.26 -13.65 -7.53
C GLY A 51 18.55 -12.13 -7.49
N LYS A 52 17.55 -11.29 -7.79
CA LYS A 52 17.65 -9.83 -7.63
C LYS A 52 17.72 -9.44 -6.15
N LEU A 53 16.80 -9.93 -5.32
CA LEU A 53 16.69 -9.59 -3.90
C LEU A 53 17.92 -10.05 -3.11
N SER A 54 18.46 -11.23 -3.40
CA SER A 54 19.69 -11.73 -2.76
C SER A 54 20.88 -10.81 -3.00
N ARG A 55 21.00 -10.24 -4.21
CA ARG A 55 22.08 -9.29 -4.55
C ARG A 55 21.86 -7.90 -3.95
N MET A 56 20.61 -7.42 -3.90
CA MET A 56 20.30 -6.04 -3.46
C MET A 56 20.19 -5.92 -1.94
N CYS A 57 19.50 -6.86 -1.32
CA CYS A 57 19.08 -6.78 0.08
C CYS A 57 19.70 -7.90 0.96
N GLY A 58 20.43 -8.85 0.36
CA GLY A 58 21.05 -9.94 1.12
C GLY A 58 20.03 -10.85 1.82
N VAL A 59 18.87 -11.11 1.19
CA VAL A 59 17.77 -11.86 1.81
C VAL A 59 18.17 -13.30 2.18
N LYS A 60 17.66 -13.79 3.31
CA LYS A 60 17.71 -15.19 3.72
C LYS A 60 16.48 -15.93 3.23
N ALA A 61 16.66 -17.09 2.64
CA ALA A 61 15.61 -17.86 2.00
C ALA A 61 15.26 -19.13 2.79
N TYR A 62 13.96 -19.34 2.98
CA TYR A 62 13.36 -20.50 3.65
C TYR A 62 12.33 -21.13 2.73
N VAL A 63 12.10 -22.42 2.81
CA VAL A 63 11.10 -23.10 1.98
C VAL A 63 9.83 -23.39 2.77
N SER A 64 8.68 -23.23 2.12
CA SER A 64 7.39 -23.61 2.72
C SER A 64 7.14 -25.13 2.69
N ASP A 65 7.81 -25.84 1.79
CA ASP A 65 7.78 -27.29 1.67
C ASP A 65 9.21 -27.80 1.51
N GLU A 66 9.63 -28.67 2.42
CA GLU A 66 10.97 -29.29 2.39
C GLU A 66 11.27 -30.05 1.09
N GLY A 67 10.21 -30.56 0.41
CA GLY A 67 10.33 -31.21 -0.89
C GLY A 67 10.81 -30.28 -2.01
N ASP A 68 10.72 -28.97 -1.84
CA ASP A 68 11.17 -27.99 -2.83
C ASP A 68 12.61 -27.50 -2.57
N LYS A 69 13.22 -27.81 -1.41
CA LYS A 69 14.55 -27.34 -1.02
C LYS A 69 15.61 -27.67 -2.07
N ALA A 70 15.73 -28.96 -2.42
CA ALA A 70 16.74 -29.41 -3.41
C ALA A 70 16.56 -28.72 -4.78
N LYS A 71 15.32 -28.39 -5.18
CA LYS A 71 15.07 -27.67 -6.42
C LYS A 71 15.60 -26.23 -6.35
N TRP A 72 15.36 -25.52 -5.25
CA TRP A 72 15.88 -24.17 -5.05
C TRP A 72 17.41 -24.15 -4.98
N GLU A 73 18.01 -25.09 -4.27
CA GLU A 73 19.48 -25.25 -4.20
C GLU A 73 20.10 -25.56 -5.56
N SER A 74 19.41 -26.29 -6.45
CA SER A 74 19.87 -26.53 -7.81
C SER A 74 19.97 -25.29 -8.69
N PHE A 75 19.26 -24.20 -8.33
CA PHE A 75 19.40 -22.87 -8.94
C PHE A 75 20.50 -22.02 -8.29
N GLY A 76 21.24 -22.57 -7.33
CA GLY A 76 22.33 -21.87 -6.64
C GLY A 76 21.91 -21.01 -5.45
N PHE A 77 20.69 -21.15 -4.95
CA PHE A 77 20.25 -20.44 -3.75
C PHE A 77 20.58 -21.24 -2.49
N LYS A 78 21.07 -20.54 -1.48
CA LYS A 78 21.22 -21.10 -0.15
C LYS A 78 19.88 -21.08 0.56
N ILE A 79 19.43 -22.22 1.07
CA ILE A 79 18.20 -22.34 1.86
C ILE A 79 18.59 -22.51 3.32
N GLU A 80 18.14 -21.57 4.15
CA GLU A 80 18.48 -21.51 5.58
C GLU A 80 17.64 -22.49 6.42
N GLY A 81 16.40 -22.81 6.01
CA GLY A 81 15.51 -23.71 6.74
C GLY A 81 14.14 -23.88 6.08
N GLY A 82 13.22 -24.47 6.82
CA GLY A 82 11.85 -24.74 6.42
C GLY A 82 10.86 -23.68 6.90
N PHE A 83 9.58 -24.07 6.86
CA PHE A 83 8.45 -23.21 7.22
C PHE A 83 8.54 -22.67 8.66
N ASN A 84 8.78 -23.53 9.63
CA ASN A 84 8.85 -23.11 11.04
C ASN A 84 10.10 -22.23 11.29
N ASP A 85 11.25 -22.61 10.72
CA ASP A 85 12.50 -21.84 10.87
C ASP A 85 12.34 -20.41 10.34
N PHE A 86 11.50 -20.19 9.30
CA PHE A 86 11.20 -18.85 8.78
C PHE A 86 10.50 -17.97 9.83
N PHE A 87 9.51 -18.50 10.52
CA PHE A 87 8.79 -17.73 11.54
C PHE A 87 9.64 -17.53 12.80
N GLU A 88 10.41 -18.53 13.22
CA GLU A 88 11.36 -18.41 14.33
C GLU A 88 12.46 -17.35 14.05
N ALA A 89 12.84 -17.17 12.78
CA ALA A 89 13.85 -16.20 12.38
C ALA A 89 13.28 -14.77 12.12
N SER A 90 11.97 -14.57 12.25
CA SER A 90 11.30 -13.32 11.88
C SER A 90 10.56 -12.73 13.09
N ASP A 91 10.78 -11.46 13.39
CA ASP A 91 10.04 -10.73 14.43
C ASP A 91 8.78 -10.03 13.86
N PHE A 92 8.82 -9.68 12.58
CA PHE A 92 7.74 -9.05 11.81
C PHE A 92 7.52 -9.85 10.53
N VAL A 93 6.29 -10.20 10.21
CA VAL A 93 5.95 -10.98 9.01
C VAL A 93 4.89 -10.26 8.20
N MET A 94 5.26 -9.87 6.98
CA MET A 94 4.33 -9.32 6.00
C MET A 94 3.73 -10.44 5.16
N ILE A 95 2.40 -10.55 5.17
CA ILE A 95 1.67 -11.60 4.47
C ILE A 95 1.01 -11.03 3.22
N GLY A 96 1.57 -11.36 2.05
CA GLY A 96 1.08 -11.00 0.73
C GLY A 96 0.70 -12.22 -0.11
N SER A 97 0.06 -13.20 0.53
CA SER A 97 -0.53 -14.34 -0.16
C SER A 97 -1.79 -13.93 -0.96
N PRO A 98 -2.22 -14.72 -1.96
CA PRO A 98 -3.51 -14.53 -2.58
C PRO A 98 -4.64 -14.57 -1.55
N GLY A 99 -5.65 -13.71 -1.74
CA GLY A 99 -6.76 -13.59 -0.78
C GLY A 99 -7.42 -14.91 -0.42
N GLY A 100 -7.63 -15.14 0.88
CA GLY A 100 -8.18 -16.36 1.45
C GLY A 100 -7.16 -17.48 1.70
N GLN A 101 -5.85 -17.19 1.58
CA GLN A 101 -4.76 -18.12 1.90
C GLN A 101 -3.87 -17.62 3.05
N GLU A 102 -4.31 -16.59 3.75
CA GLU A 102 -3.52 -15.90 4.77
C GLU A 102 -3.44 -16.69 6.09
N THR A 103 -4.51 -17.38 6.47
CA THR A 103 -4.71 -17.98 7.80
C THR A 103 -3.55 -18.85 8.28
N PRO A 104 -2.98 -19.78 7.50
CA PRO A 104 -1.87 -20.61 7.98
C PRO A 104 -0.62 -19.80 8.35
N TYR A 105 -0.38 -18.68 7.66
CA TYR A 105 0.76 -17.81 7.92
C TYR A 105 0.52 -16.89 9.12
N VAL A 106 -0.73 -16.44 9.30
CA VAL A 106 -1.14 -15.69 10.50
C VAL A 106 -1.01 -16.56 11.73
N GLU A 107 -1.52 -17.79 11.67
CA GLU A 107 -1.40 -18.80 12.75
C GLU A 107 0.06 -19.02 13.15
N ALA A 108 0.92 -19.30 12.19
CA ALA A 108 2.34 -19.53 12.44
C ALA A 108 3.06 -18.28 12.97
N GLY A 109 2.73 -17.09 12.46
CA GLY A 109 3.29 -15.83 12.95
C GLY A 109 2.92 -15.57 14.41
N LEU A 110 1.64 -15.72 14.76
CA LEU A 110 1.16 -15.56 16.14
C LEU A 110 1.77 -16.60 17.10
N ALA A 111 1.90 -17.86 16.66
CA ALA A 111 2.52 -18.92 17.46
C ALA A 111 4.01 -18.65 17.77
N ASN A 112 4.70 -17.87 16.95
CA ASN A 112 6.09 -17.47 17.12
C ASN A 112 6.24 -16.02 17.64
N ASP A 113 5.19 -15.44 18.21
CA ASP A 113 5.16 -14.08 18.76
C ASP A 113 5.52 -12.96 17.76
N CYS A 114 5.43 -13.22 16.43
CA CYS A 114 5.69 -12.24 15.41
C CYS A 114 4.62 -11.13 15.40
N TYR A 115 5.01 -9.92 15.00
CA TYR A 115 4.06 -8.95 14.46
C TYR A 115 3.62 -9.39 13.07
N VAL A 116 2.31 -9.42 12.83
CA VAL A 116 1.73 -9.86 11.55
C VAL A 116 1.16 -8.67 10.81
N SER A 117 1.74 -8.34 9.66
CA SER A 117 1.24 -7.28 8.78
C SER A 117 0.47 -7.89 7.60
N LEU A 118 -0.80 -7.54 7.48
CA LEU A 118 -1.69 -7.98 6.41
C LEU A 118 -1.79 -6.90 5.33
N MET A 119 -1.79 -7.32 4.07
CA MET A 119 -2.08 -6.41 2.97
C MET A 119 -3.58 -6.07 2.91
N GLY A 120 -3.91 -4.91 2.34
CA GLY A 120 -5.26 -4.35 2.34
C GLY A 120 -6.37 -5.22 1.73
N GLY A 121 -6.02 -6.28 0.99
CA GLY A 121 -6.99 -7.24 0.44
C GLY A 121 -7.41 -8.37 1.37
N ALA A 122 -6.74 -8.55 2.50
CA ALA A 122 -7.02 -9.62 3.48
C ALA A 122 -8.41 -9.44 4.13
N LYS A 123 -9.03 -10.56 4.48
CA LYS A 123 -10.35 -10.59 5.10
C LYS A 123 -10.22 -10.98 6.57
N ARG A 124 -9.86 -10.04 7.44
CA ARG A 124 -9.64 -10.26 8.88
C ARG A 124 -10.75 -11.06 9.58
N PRO A 125 -12.06 -10.75 9.40
CA PRO A 125 -13.10 -11.54 10.05
C PRO A 125 -13.10 -13.01 9.63
N LYS A 126 -12.77 -13.31 8.38
CA LYS A 126 -12.65 -14.68 7.88
C LYS A 126 -11.42 -15.38 8.48
N ILE A 127 -10.28 -14.69 8.52
CA ILE A 127 -9.05 -15.22 9.12
C ILE A 127 -9.30 -15.56 10.58
N MET A 128 -9.92 -14.67 11.35
CA MET A 128 -10.25 -14.88 12.75
C MET A 128 -11.14 -16.11 12.94
N ALA A 129 -12.23 -16.21 12.17
CA ALA A 129 -13.12 -17.37 12.23
C ALA A 129 -12.40 -18.70 11.90
N GLU A 130 -11.53 -18.71 10.89
CA GLU A 130 -10.74 -19.91 10.54
C GLU A 130 -9.71 -20.29 11.62
N LEU A 131 -9.15 -19.32 12.35
CA LEU A 131 -8.27 -19.57 13.50
C LEU A 131 -9.05 -20.20 14.67
N GLU A 132 -10.24 -19.67 14.98
CA GLU A 132 -11.13 -20.23 16.02
C GLU A 132 -11.57 -21.67 15.66
N GLU A 133 -11.93 -21.95 14.41
CA GLU A 133 -12.27 -23.31 13.93
C GLU A 133 -11.11 -24.29 14.10
N LYS A 134 -9.88 -23.84 14.03
CA LYS A 134 -8.67 -24.63 14.27
C LYS A 134 -8.32 -24.79 15.76
N GLY A 135 -9.08 -24.15 16.63
CA GLY A 135 -8.86 -24.19 18.08
C GLY A 135 -7.75 -23.25 18.57
N VAL A 136 -7.37 -22.25 17.78
CA VAL A 136 -6.48 -21.18 18.24
C VAL A 136 -7.26 -20.30 19.21
N GLU A 137 -6.73 -20.10 20.41
CA GLU A 137 -7.32 -19.21 21.39
C GLU A 137 -7.16 -17.74 20.95
N ILE A 138 -8.28 -17.06 20.76
CA ILE A 138 -8.31 -15.63 20.42
C ILE A 138 -8.59 -14.84 21.69
N SER A 139 -7.55 -14.23 22.27
CA SER A 139 -7.72 -13.35 23.43
C SER A 139 -8.49 -12.08 23.05
N ASP A 140 -9.02 -11.37 24.05
CA ASP A 140 -9.74 -10.10 23.81
C ASP A 140 -8.82 -9.04 23.14
N GLU A 141 -7.53 -9.02 23.49
CA GLU A 141 -6.54 -8.14 22.88
C GLU A 141 -6.33 -8.49 21.39
N LEU A 142 -6.16 -9.78 21.09
CA LEU A 142 -5.99 -10.23 19.70
C LEU A 142 -7.25 -9.97 18.88
N LYS A 143 -8.43 -10.16 19.45
CA LYS A 143 -9.70 -9.82 18.81
C LYS A 143 -9.76 -8.33 18.50
N ALA A 144 -9.38 -7.47 19.44
CA ALA A 144 -9.31 -6.03 19.23
C ALA A 144 -8.36 -5.65 18.09
N ASP A 145 -7.25 -6.37 17.91
CA ASP A 145 -6.32 -6.17 16.79
C ASP A 145 -6.96 -6.54 15.43
N PHE A 146 -7.74 -7.63 15.37
CA PHE A 146 -8.46 -8.02 14.17
C PHE A 146 -9.62 -7.06 13.82
N GLU A 147 -10.21 -6.41 14.79
CA GLU A 147 -11.32 -5.46 14.64
C GLU A 147 -10.87 -4.00 14.48
N ARG A 148 -9.58 -3.70 14.74
CA ARG A 148 -9.01 -2.35 14.66
C ARG A 148 -9.17 -1.76 13.26
N GLU A 149 -9.20 -0.44 13.17
CA GLU A 149 -9.16 0.27 11.88
C GLU A 149 -7.93 -0.11 11.05
N PHE A 150 -7.95 0.23 9.76
CA PHE A 150 -6.79 0.03 8.91
C PHE A 150 -5.65 0.98 9.31
N PHE A 151 -4.43 0.46 9.24
CA PHE A 151 -3.24 1.27 9.45
C PHE A 151 -3.01 2.18 8.24
N PHE A 152 -2.98 3.47 8.49
CA PHE A 152 -2.58 4.51 7.57
C PHE A 152 -1.65 5.46 8.32
N GLY A 153 -0.32 5.30 8.14
CA GLY A 153 0.68 5.89 9.00
C GLY A 153 0.64 7.40 9.09
N LEU A 154 0.23 8.10 8.03
CA LEU A 154 0.06 9.57 8.02
C LEU A 154 -1.04 10.08 8.96
N GLU A 155 -1.95 9.22 9.42
CA GLU A 155 -3.05 9.61 10.31
C GLU A 155 -2.98 8.93 11.68
N ASN A 156 -2.78 7.61 11.72
CA ASN A 156 -3.00 6.85 12.96
C ASN A 156 -1.75 6.16 13.53
N TYR A 157 -0.54 6.56 13.10
CA TYR A 157 0.72 5.97 13.56
C TYR A 157 0.85 6.00 15.09
N GLU A 158 0.62 7.15 15.74
CA GLU A 158 0.78 7.31 17.19
C GLU A 158 -0.20 6.44 17.99
N MET A 159 -1.44 6.30 17.48
CA MET A 159 -2.44 5.47 18.11
C MET A 159 -2.04 3.99 18.04
N PHE A 160 -1.54 3.52 16.89
CA PHE A 160 -1.01 2.17 16.75
C PHE A 160 0.27 1.96 17.58
N ALA A 161 1.14 2.97 17.68
CA ALA A 161 2.33 2.90 18.51
C ALA A 161 2.00 2.75 20.00
N SER A 162 0.91 3.36 20.46
CA SER A 162 0.41 3.23 21.82
C SER A 162 -0.24 1.86 22.08
N ALA A 163 -1.00 1.35 21.10
CA ALA A 163 -1.73 0.10 21.21
C ALA A 163 -0.84 -1.15 21.03
N LYS A 164 0.23 -1.05 20.24
CA LYS A 164 1.17 -2.14 19.90
C LYS A 164 0.49 -3.43 19.43
N PRO A 165 -0.39 -3.36 18.43
CA PRO A 165 -1.14 -4.52 17.98
C PRO A 165 -0.23 -5.61 17.40
N LYS A 166 -0.56 -6.87 17.63
CA LYS A 166 0.13 -8.02 17.01
C LYS A 166 -0.31 -8.26 15.56
N VAL A 167 -1.53 -7.85 15.21
CA VAL A 167 -2.05 -7.93 13.84
C VAL A 167 -2.35 -6.53 13.33
N ILE A 168 -1.70 -6.15 12.24
CA ILE A 168 -1.86 -4.86 11.58
C ILE A 168 -2.35 -5.10 10.16
N GLN A 169 -3.39 -4.41 9.72
CA GLN A 169 -3.77 -4.40 8.31
C GLN A 169 -3.57 -3.01 7.73
N CYS A 170 -2.66 -2.90 6.76
CA CYS A 170 -2.42 -1.65 6.05
C CYS A 170 -3.50 -1.40 5.00
N THR A 171 -3.74 -0.12 4.68
CA THR A 171 -4.67 0.28 3.61
C THR A 171 -4.19 -0.26 2.25
N SER A 172 -5.13 -0.66 1.41
CA SER A 172 -4.84 -1.09 0.02
C SER A 172 -4.44 0.11 -0.86
N CYS A 173 -3.95 -0.16 -2.07
CA CYS A 173 -3.49 0.88 -2.99
C CYS A 173 -4.51 2.01 -3.22
N ASN A 174 -5.74 1.69 -3.57
CA ASN A 174 -6.78 2.72 -3.76
C ASN A 174 -7.23 3.34 -2.45
N THR A 175 -7.31 2.54 -1.38
CA THR A 175 -7.66 3.05 -0.06
C THR A 175 -6.60 4.05 0.43
N THR A 176 -5.32 3.79 0.21
CA THR A 176 -4.22 4.72 0.52
C THR A 176 -4.39 6.05 -0.23
N GLY A 177 -4.70 6.00 -1.54
CA GLY A 177 -4.98 7.22 -2.32
C GLY A 177 -6.18 8.00 -1.79
N ILE A 178 -7.28 7.32 -1.45
CA ILE A 178 -8.47 7.93 -0.85
C ILE A 178 -8.12 8.55 0.50
N CYS A 179 -7.38 7.86 1.36
CA CYS A 179 -6.97 8.36 2.67
C CYS A 179 -6.10 9.62 2.56
N ARG A 180 -5.15 9.67 1.61
CA ARG A 180 -4.35 10.88 1.37
C ARG A 180 -5.21 12.07 0.92
N ALA A 181 -6.15 11.82 0.01
CA ALA A 181 -7.08 12.85 -0.43
C ALA A 181 -8.04 13.29 0.69
N SER A 182 -8.48 12.36 1.55
CA SER A 182 -9.28 12.67 2.74
C SER A 182 -8.50 13.52 3.75
N LEU A 183 -7.24 13.16 3.99
CA LEU A 183 -6.35 13.92 4.87
C LEU A 183 -6.18 15.38 4.40
N ALA A 184 -6.02 15.57 3.08
CA ALA A 184 -5.95 16.89 2.48
C ALA A 184 -7.27 17.66 2.58
N ALA A 185 -8.40 16.99 2.37
CA ALA A 185 -9.72 17.62 2.29
C ALA A 185 -10.35 17.89 3.67
N ARG A 186 -10.01 17.09 4.70
CA ARG A 186 -10.59 17.18 6.04
C ARG A 186 -10.55 18.59 6.67
N PRO A 187 -9.43 19.33 6.62
CA PRO A 187 -9.37 20.69 7.20
C PRO A 187 -10.30 21.69 6.53
N LEU A 188 -10.80 21.38 5.33
CA LEU A 188 -11.72 22.22 4.55
C LEU A 188 -13.19 21.87 4.79
N GLY A 189 -13.49 20.99 5.75
CA GLY A 189 -14.86 20.61 6.09
C GLY A 189 -15.42 19.49 5.22
N LEU A 190 -14.60 18.53 4.80
CA LEU A 190 -15.02 17.35 4.05
C LEU A 190 -16.10 16.56 4.80
N LYS A 191 -17.18 16.22 4.12
CA LYS A 191 -18.30 15.41 4.65
C LYS A 191 -18.44 14.07 3.94
N MET A 192 -18.20 14.05 2.62
CA MET A 192 -18.42 12.86 1.82
C MET A 192 -17.47 12.79 0.63
N ILE A 193 -17.07 11.57 0.29
CA ILE A 193 -16.42 11.26 -0.99
C ILE A 193 -17.25 10.21 -1.71
N MET A 194 -17.61 10.50 -2.97
CA MET A 194 -18.34 9.56 -3.81
C MET A 194 -17.72 9.47 -5.19
N GLY A 195 -18.02 8.41 -5.93
CA GLY A 195 -17.56 8.27 -7.32
C GLY A 195 -17.15 6.87 -7.72
N ASN A 196 -16.25 6.78 -8.69
CA ASN A 196 -15.79 5.53 -9.27
C ASN A 196 -14.27 5.45 -9.35
N ILE A 197 -13.76 4.24 -9.11
CA ILE A 197 -12.36 3.89 -9.30
C ILE A 197 -12.27 2.92 -10.47
N ASP A 198 -11.56 3.29 -11.51
CA ASP A 198 -11.22 2.42 -12.62
C ASP A 198 -9.89 1.72 -12.34
N ARG A 199 -10.01 0.47 -11.88
CA ARG A 199 -8.86 -0.36 -11.56
C ARG A 199 -8.31 -0.99 -12.84
N ARG A 200 -7.00 -1.12 -12.93
CA ARG A 200 -6.39 -1.91 -13.99
C ARG A 200 -6.86 -3.37 -13.97
N HIS A 201 -6.93 -3.98 -15.15
CA HIS A 201 -7.49 -5.32 -15.31
C HIS A 201 -6.57 -6.44 -14.81
N GLY A 202 -5.26 -6.25 -14.89
CA GLY A 202 -4.28 -7.23 -14.43
C GLY A 202 -2.88 -6.62 -14.30
N ASP A 203 -1.98 -7.38 -13.71
CA ASP A 203 -0.58 -6.97 -13.59
C ASP A 203 0.10 -6.89 -14.95
N PRO A 204 1.09 -5.98 -15.16
CA PRO A 204 1.78 -5.81 -16.44
C PRO A 204 2.44 -7.08 -16.98
N HIS A 205 2.76 -8.03 -16.09
CA HIS A 205 3.40 -9.31 -16.46
C HIS A 205 2.40 -10.48 -16.58
N THR A 206 1.10 -10.26 -16.35
CA THR A 206 0.08 -11.29 -16.53
C THR A 206 -0.52 -11.19 -17.91
N VAL A 207 -0.82 -12.34 -18.52
CA VAL A 207 -1.61 -12.38 -19.76
C VAL A 207 -2.95 -11.71 -19.47
N VAL A 208 -3.29 -10.68 -20.23
CA VAL A 208 -4.55 -9.96 -20.09
C VAL A 208 -5.71 -10.93 -20.27
N LYS A 209 -6.49 -11.13 -19.22
CA LYS A 209 -7.64 -12.04 -19.23
C LYS A 209 -8.91 -11.40 -19.77
N ALA A 210 -8.90 -10.08 -20.01
CA ALA A 210 -10.05 -9.34 -20.49
C ALA A 210 -9.84 -8.84 -21.91
N SER A 211 -10.93 -8.77 -22.66
CA SER A 211 -10.97 -8.04 -23.91
C SER A 211 -10.59 -6.58 -23.70
N PRO A 212 -9.80 -5.95 -24.59
CA PRO A 212 -9.49 -4.51 -24.52
C PRO A 212 -10.74 -3.60 -24.47
N SER A 213 -11.88 -4.11 -24.88
CA SER A 213 -13.16 -3.38 -24.88
C SER A 213 -14.06 -3.70 -23.68
N ALA A 214 -13.62 -4.54 -22.75
CA ALA A 214 -14.44 -4.95 -21.62
C ALA A 214 -14.19 -4.05 -20.41
N ILE A 215 -15.27 -3.54 -19.84
CA ILE A 215 -15.28 -2.89 -18.53
C ILE A 215 -16.04 -3.81 -17.58
N ASP A 216 -15.38 -4.23 -16.50
CA ASP A 216 -16.02 -5.02 -15.44
C ASP A 216 -16.53 -4.05 -14.37
N ILE A 217 -17.86 -4.02 -14.20
CA ILE A 217 -18.51 -3.15 -13.22
C ILE A 217 -18.75 -3.94 -11.94
N GLY A 218 -18.07 -3.53 -10.87
CA GLY A 218 -18.25 -4.12 -9.55
C GLY A 218 -19.65 -3.88 -8.97
N LYS A 219 -20.13 -4.84 -8.17
CA LYS A 219 -21.43 -4.73 -7.49
C LYS A 219 -21.33 -3.90 -6.22
N GLY A 220 -22.18 -2.90 -6.08
CA GLY A 220 -22.34 -2.11 -4.85
C GLY A 220 -21.16 -1.19 -4.52
N VAL A 221 -21.06 -0.83 -3.24
CA VAL A 221 -19.95 -0.01 -2.73
C VAL A 221 -18.69 -0.87 -2.63
N GLY A 222 -17.58 -0.35 -3.15
CA GLY A 222 -16.28 -1.00 -3.06
C GLY A 222 -15.72 -0.98 -1.64
N HIS A 223 -14.93 -2.00 -1.28
CA HIS A 223 -14.28 -2.07 0.04
C HIS A 223 -13.37 -0.87 0.31
N GLN A 224 -12.87 -0.19 -0.71
CA GLN A 224 -11.95 0.93 -0.58
C GLN A 224 -12.53 2.09 0.22
N GLY A 225 -13.80 2.42 -0.02
CA GLY A 225 -14.50 3.43 0.76
C GLY A 225 -14.79 2.98 2.19
N THR A 226 -15.20 1.72 2.37
CA THR A 226 -15.43 1.14 3.70
C THR A 226 -14.14 1.13 4.53
N ASP A 227 -13.04 0.71 3.93
CA ASP A 227 -11.74 0.64 4.60
C ASP A 227 -11.23 2.05 4.97
N ALA A 228 -11.41 3.05 4.08
CA ALA A 228 -11.08 4.45 4.38
C ALA A 228 -11.94 5.03 5.50
N GLY A 229 -13.21 4.63 5.56
CA GLY A 229 -14.13 5.02 6.64
C GLY A 229 -13.76 4.48 8.01
N THR A 230 -12.88 3.48 8.12
CA THR A 230 -12.33 3.07 9.42
C THR A 230 -11.22 4.00 9.90
N VAL A 231 -10.56 4.72 8.99
CA VAL A 231 -9.48 5.68 9.31
C VAL A 231 -10.05 7.09 9.52
N PHE A 232 -11.07 7.47 8.75
CA PHE A 232 -11.75 8.78 8.81
C PHE A 232 -13.25 8.56 9.05
N GLU A 233 -13.62 8.25 10.30
CA GLU A 233 -14.99 7.89 10.68
C GLU A 233 -16.01 9.03 10.46
N GLU A 234 -15.54 10.28 10.47
CA GLU A 234 -16.35 11.47 10.24
C GLU A 234 -16.73 11.70 8.78
N VAL A 235 -16.11 10.95 7.84
CA VAL A 235 -16.33 11.09 6.40
C VAL A 235 -17.19 9.95 5.86
N THR A 236 -18.22 10.28 5.10
CA THR A 236 -19.04 9.28 4.41
C THR A 236 -18.43 8.90 3.07
N TYR A 237 -18.36 7.60 2.78
CA TYR A 237 -17.80 7.09 1.51
C TYR A 237 -18.86 6.34 0.70
N SER A 238 -19.03 6.71 -0.58
CA SER A 238 -19.88 6.01 -1.54
C SER A 238 -19.14 5.78 -2.84
N ILE A 239 -18.18 4.87 -2.83
CA ILE A 239 -17.23 4.65 -3.92
C ILE A 239 -17.48 3.29 -4.56
N ARG A 240 -17.63 3.27 -5.88
CA ARG A 240 -17.66 2.05 -6.69
C ARG A 240 -16.29 1.76 -7.27
N ALA A 241 -16.09 0.53 -7.72
CA ALA A 241 -14.90 0.13 -8.44
C ALA A 241 -15.26 -0.67 -9.68
N SER A 242 -14.70 -0.25 -10.80
CA SER A 242 -14.70 -1.00 -12.07
C SER A 242 -13.31 -1.52 -12.37
N LYS A 243 -13.17 -2.30 -13.44
CA LYS A 243 -11.87 -2.66 -14.02
C LYS A 243 -11.86 -2.22 -15.46
N ALA A 244 -10.81 -1.52 -15.84
CA ALA A 244 -10.58 -1.04 -17.19
C ALA A 244 -9.30 -1.63 -17.78
N PRO A 245 -9.13 -1.71 -19.10
CA PRO A 245 -7.96 -2.27 -19.75
C PRO A 245 -6.76 -1.32 -19.69
N THR A 246 -6.38 -0.92 -18.48
CA THR A 246 -5.16 -0.17 -18.18
C THR A 246 -4.10 -1.11 -17.62
N THR A 247 -2.83 -0.72 -17.71
CA THR A 247 -1.71 -1.61 -17.34
C THR A 247 -0.98 -1.21 -16.05
N VAL A 248 -0.91 0.07 -15.73
CA VAL A 248 -0.14 0.55 -14.59
C VAL A 248 -1.01 1.30 -13.58
N PRO A 249 -1.65 2.45 -13.90
CA PRO A 249 -2.39 3.20 -12.92
C PRO A 249 -3.79 2.64 -12.66
N HIS A 250 -4.29 2.88 -11.46
CA HIS A 250 -5.71 3.01 -11.21
C HIS A 250 -6.09 4.47 -11.31
N THR A 251 -7.17 4.79 -11.99
CA THR A 251 -7.68 6.15 -12.12
C THR A 251 -8.99 6.27 -11.34
N SER A 252 -9.15 7.36 -10.61
CA SER A 252 -10.35 7.61 -9.81
C SER A 252 -10.96 8.93 -10.23
N PHE A 253 -12.28 8.92 -10.43
CA PHE A 253 -13.08 10.11 -10.65
C PHE A 253 -13.99 10.25 -9.44
N LEU A 254 -13.63 11.17 -8.54
CA LEU A 254 -14.26 11.30 -7.25
C LEU A 254 -14.84 12.70 -7.06
N GLU A 255 -15.92 12.77 -6.31
CA GLU A 255 -16.61 13.97 -5.89
C GLU A 255 -16.42 14.14 -4.39
N PHE A 256 -15.81 15.26 -4.00
CA PHE A 256 -15.58 15.65 -2.62
C PHE A 256 -16.65 16.67 -2.21
N VAL A 257 -17.46 16.34 -1.22
CA VAL A 257 -18.54 17.20 -0.71
C VAL A 257 -18.06 17.88 0.55
N PHE A 258 -17.99 19.19 0.50
CA PHE A 258 -17.61 20.05 1.61
C PHE A 258 -18.81 20.79 2.18
N GLU A 259 -18.82 21.01 3.49
CA GLU A 259 -19.73 21.94 4.13
C GLU A 259 -19.26 23.38 3.92
N GLY A 260 -20.14 24.25 3.43
CA GLY A 260 -19.82 25.65 3.19
C GLY A 260 -19.11 25.93 1.85
N ASP A 261 -18.46 27.07 1.81
CA ASP A 261 -17.76 27.58 0.62
C ASP A 261 -16.30 27.19 0.65
N VAL A 262 -15.90 26.32 -0.27
CA VAL A 262 -14.50 25.93 -0.50
C VAL A 262 -14.13 26.34 -1.93
N THR A 263 -13.00 27.01 -2.08
CA THR A 263 -12.49 27.37 -3.41
C THR A 263 -11.61 26.25 -3.98
N THR A 264 -11.50 26.18 -5.30
CA THR A 264 -10.57 25.26 -5.96
C THR A 264 -9.13 25.53 -5.54
N GLU A 265 -8.77 26.80 -5.38
CA GLU A 265 -7.43 27.21 -4.94
C GLU A 265 -7.10 26.68 -3.53
N ASP A 266 -8.02 26.82 -2.58
CA ASP A 266 -7.83 26.30 -1.22
C ASP A 266 -7.67 24.78 -1.22
N PHE A 267 -8.45 24.08 -2.04
CA PHE A 267 -8.37 22.63 -2.11
C PHE A 267 -7.07 22.16 -2.79
N VAL A 268 -6.67 22.76 -3.91
CA VAL A 268 -5.39 22.49 -4.58
C VAL A 268 -4.21 22.75 -3.63
N LYS A 269 -4.25 23.86 -2.91
CA LYS A 269 -3.22 24.19 -1.91
C LYS A 269 -3.17 23.15 -0.78
N SER A 270 -4.32 22.69 -0.30
CA SER A 270 -4.37 21.67 0.74
C SER A 270 -3.82 20.32 0.24
N LEU A 271 -4.18 19.91 -0.97
CA LEU A 271 -3.63 18.73 -1.63
C LEU A 271 -2.10 18.83 -1.76
N ALA A 272 -1.58 19.93 -2.29
CA ALA A 272 -0.15 20.13 -2.50
C ALA A 272 0.67 20.20 -1.18
N ASN A 273 0.05 20.57 -0.07
CA ASN A 273 0.68 20.60 1.25
C ASN A 273 0.57 19.25 1.99
N THR A 274 -0.12 18.28 1.42
CA THR A 274 -0.27 16.95 2.04
C THR A 274 0.85 16.04 1.58
N ARG A 275 1.49 15.37 2.53
CA ARG A 275 2.59 14.43 2.25
C ARG A 275 2.15 13.37 1.23
N GLU A 276 3.07 13.04 0.34
CA GLU A 276 2.88 12.03 -0.69
C GLU A 276 1.67 12.32 -1.62
N VAL A 277 1.33 13.61 -1.80
CA VAL A 277 0.34 14.07 -2.77
C VAL A 277 1.02 15.04 -3.74
N VAL A 278 0.90 14.76 -5.02
CA VAL A 278 1.42 15.63 -6.09
C VAL A 278 0.25 16.12 -6.93
N VAL A 279 0.13 17.43 -7.03
CA VAL A 279 -0.82 18.07 -7.93
C VAL A 279 -0.15 18.32 -9.26
N MET A 280 -0.71 17.77 -10.33
CA MET A 280 -0.21 17.93 -11.67
C MET A 280 -1.06 18.92 -12.46
N PRO A 281 -0.44 19.91 -13.12
CA PRO A 281 -1.17 20.88 -13.93
C PRO A 281 -1.86 20.18 -15.09
N TYR A 282 -3.13 20.54 -15.28
CA TYR A 282 -3.91 20.11 -16.43
C TYR A 282 -3.63 21.01 -17.64
N GLU A 283 -3.24 22.27 -17.40
CA GLU A 283 -3.01 23.22 -18.47
C GLU A 283 -1.78 22.88 -19.30
N ASP A 284 -2.08 22.58 -20.47
CA ASP A 284 -1.55 23.03 -21.75
C ASP A 284 -0.24 22.44 -22.24
N THR A 285 -0.40 21.31 -22.77
CA THR A 285 0.54 20.79 -23.79
C THR A 285 0.13 21.22 -25.22
N GLY A 286 -0.41 22.41 -25.40
CA GLY A 286 -0.72 22.95 -26.73
C GLY A 286 -1.93 22.33 -27.43
N GLY A 287 -3.01 22.05 -26.70
CA GLY A 287 -4.28 21.58 -27.25
C GLY A 287 -4.29 20.08 -27.61
N ARG A 288 -3.33 19.31 -27.14
CA ARG A 288 -3.40 17.84 -27.19
C ARG A 288 -4.17 17.33 -26.00
N ALA A 289 -4.88 16.20 -26.17
CA ALA A 289 -5.56 15.55 -25.09
C ALA A 289 -4.60 15.30 -23.91
N HIS A 290 -5.02 15.68 -22.72
CA HIS A 290 -4.26 15.41 -21.49
C HIS A 290 -4.30 13.91 -21.23
N GLU A 291 -3.23 13.25 -21.60
CA GLU A 291 -3.11 11.80 -21.46
C GLU A 291 -2.50 11.47 -20.12
N TRP A 292 -3.33 11.11 -19.19
CA TRP A 292 -2.89 10.44 -17.95
C TRP A 292 -2.49 9.01 -18.32
N THR A 293 -1.30 8.86 -18.83
CA THR A 293 -0.77 7.59 -19.29
C THR A 293 0.29 7.06 -18.34
N SER A 294 0.58 5.77 -18.45
CA SER A 294 1.73 5.17 -17.79
C SER A 294 3.03 5.90 -18.12
N GLU A 295 3.15 6.47 -19.31
CA GLU A 295 4.32 7.22 -19.78
C GLU A 295 4.52 8.54 -19.03
N ILE A 296 3.42 9.26 -18.71
CA ILE A 296 3.50 10.48 -17.87
C ILE A 296 4.00 10.11 -16.48
N LEU A 297 3.49 9.01 -15.90
CA LEU A 297 3.96 8.50 -14.63
C LEU A 297 5.44 8.11 -14.69
N GLU A 298 5.85 7.38 -15.72
CA GLU A 298 7.26 7.01 -15.91
C GLU A 298 8.16 8.22 -16.11
N ALA A 299 7.72 9.22 -16.86
CA ALA A 299 8.46 10.47 -17.06
C ALA A 299 8.59 11.27 -15.76
N PHE A 300 7.49 11.37 -14.99
CA PHE A 300 7.50 11.99 -13.66
C PHE A 300 8.50 11.30 -12.74
N LEU A 301 8.51 9.97 -12.74
CA LEU A 301 9.29 9.15 -11.84
C LEU A 301 10.74 8.98 -12.21
N SER A 302 11.08 9.09 -13.50
CA SER A 302 12.47 8.99 -13.94
C SER A 302 13.33 10.14 -13.43
N GLY A 303 12.71 11.20 -12.90
CA GLY A 303 13.40 12.33 -12.28
C GLY A 303 13.85 12.09 -10.83
N PHE A 304 13.42 10.99 -10.18
CA PHE A 304 13.73 10.73 -8.78
C PHE A 304 14.61 9.50 -8.60
N GLU A 305 15.68 9.64 -7.79
CA GLU A 305 16.45 8.49 -7.32
C GLU A 305 15.67 7.75 -6.24
N ARG A 306 15.20 6.55 -6.54
CA ARG A 306 14.44 5.69 -5.64
C ARG A 306 15.07 4.31 -5.53
N PRO A 307 14.86 3.58 -4.42
CA PRO A 307 15.39 2.22 -4.25
C PRO A 307 15.03 1.27 -5.39
N ILE A 308 13.87 1.51 -6.02
CA ILE A 308 13.44 0.86 -7.26
C ILE A 308 12.93 1.95 -8.20
N SER A 309 13.41 1.97 -9.43
CA SER A 309 12.91 2.86 -10.47
C SER A 309 12.24 2.03 -11.58
N PRO A 310 11.12 2.47 -12.14
CA PRO A 310 10.29 3.60 -11.73
C PRO A 310 9.28 3.18 -10.64
N GLU A 311 9.11 3.98 -9.62
CA GLU A 311 8.14 3.77 -8.53
C GLU A 311 7.38 5.07 -8.25
N VAL A 312 6.04 5.01 -8.11
CA VAL A 312 5.19 6.14 -7.69
C VAL A 312 4.62 5.86 -6.33
N TYR A 313 5.19 6.50 -5.34
CA TYR A 313 4.67 6.40 -3.97
C TYR A 313 3.52 7.38 -3.73
N GLU A 314 3.38 8.39 -4.56
CA GLU A 314 2.46 9.51 -4.40
C GLU A 314 1.07 9.24 -4.97
N LEU A 315 0.07 9.91 -4.39
CA LEU A 315 -1.20 10.16 -5.02
C LEU A 315 -1.00 11.30 -6.03
N ILE A 316 -1.32 11.07 -7.29
CA ILE A 316 -1.29 12.10 -8.33
C ILE A 316 -2.70 12.65 -8.51
N VAL A 317 -2.85 13.96 -8.40
CA VAL A 317 -4.13 14.67 -8.53
C VAL A 317 -4.04 15.68 -9.67
N SER A 318 -5.05 15.70 -10.56
CA SER A 318 -5.16 16.76 -11.57
C SER A 318 -5.64 18.06 -10.94
N ASP A 319 -5.06 19.20 -11.29
CA ASP A 319 -5.55 20.52 -10.90
C ASP A 319 -6.80 20.96 -11.66
N SER A 320 -7.22 20.19 -12.68
CA SER A 320 -8.52 20.36 -13.37
C SER A 320 -9.68 19.91 -12.46
N ILE A 321 -9.87 20.65 -11.38
CA ILE A 321 -10.95 20.43 -10.42
C ILE A 321 -12.17 21.25 -10.80
N ILE A 322 -13.33 20.61 -10.90
CA ILE A 322 -14.58 21.27 -11.30
C ILE A 322 -15.44 21.53 -10.04
N PRO A 323 -15.59 22.80 -9.62
CA PRO A 323 -16.44 23.14 -8.50
C PRO A 323 -17.91 23.18 -8.90
N VAL A 324 -18.79 22.62 -8.07
CA VAL A 324 -20.24 22.67 -8.22
C VAL A 324 -20.86 23.10 -6.89
N LYS A 325 -21.74 24.07 -6.92
CA LYS A 325 -22.52 24.49 -5.74
C LYS A 325 -23.83 23.73 -5.66
N LEU A 326 -24.12 23.19 -4.45
CA LEU A 326 -25.36 22.50 -4.15
C LEU A 326 -25.88 22.94 -2.77
N GLY A 327 -26.73 23.93 -2.73
CA GLY A 327 -27.19 24.55 -1.49
C GLY A 327 -26.00 25.12 -0.70
N ASP A 328 -25.89 24.75 0.56
CA ASP A 328 -24.80 25.17 1.44
C ASP A 328 -23.52 24.33 1.31
N HIS A 329 -23.45 23.45 0.29
CA HIS A 329 -22.32 22.58 0.06
C HIS A 329 -21.53 22.99 -1.20
N THR A 330 -20.23 22.75 -1.16
CA THR A 330 -19.37 22.76 -2.34
C THR A 330 -19.00 21.33 -2.70
N ILE A 331 -19.17 20.96 -3.97
CA ILE A 331 -18.76 19.67 -4.51
C ILE A 331 -17.57 19.92 -5.43
N MET A 332 -16.46 19.22 -5.24
CA MET A 332 -15.30 19.27 -6.12
C MET A 332 -15.19 17.95 -6.86
N GLN A 333 -15.28 17.97 -8.19
CA GLN A 333 -15.03 16.80 -9.03
C GLN A 333 -13.56 16.73 -9.36
N VAL A 334 -12.92 15.61 -9.05
CA VAL A 334 -11.46 15.43 -9.06
C VAL A 334 -11.09 14.17 -9.81
N ALA A 335 -10.11 14.28 -10.70
CA ALA A 335 -9.43 13.14 -11.28
C ALA A 335 -8.12 12.86 -10.50
N MET A 336 -7.95 11.62 -10.07
CA MET A 336 -6.77 11.19 -9.32
C MET A 336 -6.24 9.89 -9.89
N MET A 337 -4.97 9.61 -9.65
CA MET A 337 -4.30 8.41 -10.11
C MET A 337 -3.38 7.83 -9.04
N VAL A 338 -3.35 6.51 -8.93
CA VAL A 338 -2.42 5.77 -8.07
C VAL A 338 -1.68 4.71 -8.88
N GLU A 339 -0.39 4.59 -8.65
CA GLU A 339 0.37 3.43 -9.13
C GLU A 339 0.13 2.27 -8.15
N GLN A 340 -0.59 1.25 -8.60
CA GLN A 340 -1.06 0.17 -7.72
C GLN A 340 0.05 -0.55 -6.98
N MET A 341 1.22 -0.66 -7.60
CA MET A 341 2.29 -1.52 -7.11
C MET A 341 3.14 -0.84 -6.02
N SER A 342 3.04 0.47 -5.86
CA SER A 342 3.97 1.25 -5.05
C SER A 342 3.32 2.22 -4.08
N ILE A 343 2.12 2.72 -4.35
CA ILE A 343 1.50 3.76 -3.50
C ILE A 343 1.34 3.36 -2.03
N ALA A 344 1.12 2.07 -1.74
CA ALA A 344 0.98 1.59 -0.37
C ALA A 344 2.34 1.23 0.29
N VAL A 345 3.43 1.24 -0.46
CA VAL A 345 4.76 0.87 0.05
C VAL A 345 5.21 1.71 1.24
N PRO A 346 5.10 3.07 1.23
CA PRO A 346 5.42 3.86 2.40
C PRO A 346 4.67 3.42 3.65
N ASN A 347 3.36 3.20 3.54
CA ASN A 347 2.52 2.75 4.63
C ASN A 347 2.94 1.38 5.21
N HIS A 348 3.35 0.44 4.35
CA HIS A 348 3.86 -0.85 4.79
C HIS A 348 5.21 -0.75 5.53
N VAL A 349 6.12 0.11 5.06
CA VAL A 349 7.39 0.29 5.77
C VAL A 349 7.21 1.07 7.07
N GLU A 350 6.24 1.96 7.15
CA GLU A 350 5.84 2.62 8.40
C GLU A 350 5.31 1.61 9.42
N SER A 351 4.53 0.60 9.00
CA SER A 351 4.07 -0.47 9.90
C SER A 351 5.24 -1.31 10.46
N TYR A 352 6.29 -1.52 9.67
CA TYR A 352 7.53 -2.15 10.15
C TYR A 352 8.27 -1.28 11.16
N LEU A 353 8.42 0.03 10.89
CA LEU A 353 9.03 0.99 11.82
C LEU A 353 8.26 1.06 13.14
N LEU A 354 6.93 1.03 13.07
CA LEU A 354 6.03 0.96 14.21
C LEU A 354 6.36 -0.25 15.09
N CYS A 355 6.43 -1.45 14.51
CA CYS A 355 6.74 -2.69 15.22
C CYS A 355 8.16 -2.70 15.80
N ALA A 356 9.10 -2.00 15.16
CA ALA A 356 10.45 -1.79 15.68
C ALA A 356 10.49 -0.81 16.86
N GLY A 357 9.39 -0.14 17.20
CA GLY A 357 9.35 0.91 18.21
C GLY A 357 10.07 2.19 17.77
N TYR A 358 10.07 2.47 16.46
CA TYR A 358 10.69 3.67 15.92
C TYR A 358 9.89 4.92 16.33
N PRO A 359 10.56 6.05 16.68
CA PRO A 359 9.88 7.25 17.17
C PRO A 359 8.91 7.85 16.15
N ALA A 360 7.68 8.13 16.55
CA ALA A 360 6.63 8.69 15.71
C ALA A 360 7.01 10.03 15.08
N ASP A 361 7.73 10.88 15.81
CA ASP A 361 8.19 12.18 15.33
C ASP A 361 9.26 12.11 14.23
N LYS A 362 9.84 10.93 13.98
CA LYS A 362 10.88 10.71 12.98
C LYS A 362 10.47 9.83 11.81
N VAL A 363 9.38 9.07 11.96
CA VAL A 363 9.02 8.02 10.99
C VAL A 363 8.89 8.57 9.58
N HIS A 364 8.12 9.62 9.39
CA HIS A 364 7.84 10.17 8.08
C HIS A 364 9.07 10.75 7.40
N ALA A 365 9.89 11.53 8.14
CA ALA A 365 11.13 12.08 7.60
C ALA A 365 12.11 10.96 7.18
N THR A 366 12.19 9.87 7.95
CA THR A 366 13.03 8.72 7.61
C THR A 366 12.52 7.98 6.37
N VAL A 367 11.20 7.83 6.23
CA VAL A 367 10.59 7.20 5.05
C VAL A 367 10.82 8.07 3.80
N ASP A 368 10.61 9.39 3.90
CA ASP A 368 10.86 10.31 2.79
C ASP A 368 12.32 10.31 2.34
N GLU A 369 13.25 10.38 3.30
CA GLU A 369 14.69 10.32 3.00
C GLU A 369 15.07 9.01 2.29
N ALA A 370 14.56 7.88 2.80
CA ALA A 370 14.91 6.56 2.26
C ALA A 370 14.26 6.24 0.91
N LEU A 371 13.04 6.72 0.68
CA LEU A 371 12.24 6.42 -0.51
C LEU A 371 12.18 7.58 -1.50
N ASN A 372 12.67 8.75 -1.12
CA ASN A 372 12.54 9.99 -1.89
C ASN A 372 11.06 10.29 -2.24
N CYS A 373 10.19 10.18 -1.23
CA CYS A 373 8.80 10.59 -1.36
C CYS A 373 8.72 12.11 -1.49
N VAL A 374 7.80 12.58 -2.32
CA VAL A 374 7.63 14.02 -2.58
C VAL A 374 6.17 14.43 -2.45
N HIS A 375 5.95 15.74 -2.30
CA HIS A 375 4.63 16.35 -2.33
C HIS A 375 4.72 17.77 -2.91
N GLY A 376 3.62 18.32 -3.37
CA GLY A 376 3.61 19.66 -3.92
C GLY A 376 2.92 19.77 -5.28
N THR A 377 3.23 20.82 -6.01
CA THR A 377 2.76 21.04 -7.37
C THR A 377 3.90 20.80 -8.38
N TRP A 378 3.67 19.92 -9.34
CA TRP A 378 4.61 19.61 -10.41
C TRP A 378 4.68 20.78 -11.41
N PRO A 379 5.85 21.08 -12.03
CA PRO A 379 7.18 20.54 -11.71
C PRO A 379 7.97 21.38 -10.70
N ASP A 380 7.53 22.60 -10.40
CA ASP A 380 8.39 23.64 -9.82
C ASP A 380 8.37 23.75 -8.30
N LYS A 381 7.45 23.04 -7.65
CA LYS A 381 7.20 23.21 -6.20
C LYS A 381 7.06 21.87 -5.46
N LEU A 382 7.95 20.92 -5.78
CA LEU A 382 8.00 19.68 -5.02
C LEU A 382 8.90 19.83 -3.79
N SER A 383 8.48 19.23 -2.69
CA SER A 383 9.20 19.10 -1.42
C SER A 383 9.25 17.64 -0.99
N ASN A 384 10.30 17.28 -0.29
CA ASN A 384 10.43 15.99 0.37
C ASN A 384 9.83 16.06 1.78
#